data_6a813cf2c92e68965dfa4663b04881f3
#
_entry.id   6a813cf2c92e68965dfa4663b04881f3
#
_cell.length_a   1.000
_cell.length_b   1.000
_cell.length_c   1.000
_cell.angle_alpha   90.00
_cell.angle_beta   90.00
_cell.angle_gamma   90.00
#
_symmetry.space_group_name_H-M   'P 1'
#
loop_
_entity.id
_entity.type
_entity.pdbx_description
1 polymer ?
#
loop_
_entity_poly.entity_id
_entity_poly.type
_entity_poly.pdbx_seq_one_letter_code
_entity_poly.pdbx_strand_id
1 'polypeptide(L)' 'MNFEEYLVGKKIDAQAFRNGEPQRWEVWQREFSEVHPNSFTARYLYLINPFRRKYPLSQPLKK' A
#
# COMPACT_ATOMS: atom_id res chain seq x y z
N MET A 1 7.50 -9.12 7.02
CA MET A 1 6.67 -8.58 5.91
C MET A 1 7.19 -7.21 5.54
N ASN A 2 7.38 -6.97 4.26
CA ASN A 2 7.80 -5.64 3.83
C ASN A 2 6.60 -4.85 3.33
N PHE A 3 6.83 -3.57 3.07
CA PHE A 3 5.75 -2.65 2.71
C PHE A 3 5.11 -3.04 1.38
N GLU A 4 5.91 -3.48 0.41
CA GLU A 4 5.35 -3.88 -0.87
C GLU A 4 4.43 -5.09 -0.73
N GLU A 5 4.85 -6.07 0.05
CA GLU A 5 4.01 -7.23 0.30
C GLU A 5 2.72 -6.84 1.00
N TYR A 6 2.82 -5.89 1.91
CA TYR A 6 1.63 -5.39 2.60
C TYR A 6 0.64 -4.80 1.61
N LEU A 7 1.13 -3.95 0.70
CA LEU A 7 0.24 -3.32 -0.27
C LEU A 7 -0.41 -4.33 -1.20
N VAL A 8 0.37 -5.31 -1.65
CA VAL A 8 -0.19 -6.36 -2.50
C VAL A 8 -1.29 -7.11 -1.75
N GLY A 9 -1.06 -7.38 -0.48
CA GLY A 9 -2.09 -8.04 0.34
C GLY A 9 -3.36 -7.23 0.47
N LYS A 10 -3.25 -5.90 0.31
CA LYS A 10 -4.41 -5.01 0.34
C LYS A 10 -4.97 -4.74 -1.05
N LYS A 11 -4.50 -5.46 -2.06
CA LYS A 11 -4.95 -5.31 -3.44
C LYS A 11 -4.57 -3.96 -4.03
N ILE A 12 -3.45 -3.40 -3.59
CA ILE A 12 -2.94 -2.14 -4.10
C ILE A 12 -1.69 -2.44 -4.92
N ASP A 13 -1.63 -1.89 -6.14
CA ASP A 13 -0.45 -2.02 -6.97
C ASP A 13 0.64 -1.12 -6.40
N ALA A 14 1.62 -1.73 -5.74
CA ALA A 14 2.66 -0.97 -5.05
C ALA A 14 3.46 -0.11 -6.01
N GLN A 15 3.74 -0.62 -7.20
CA GLN A 15 4.55 0.14 -8.16
C GLN A 15 3.78 1.33 -8.71
N ALA A 16 2.49 1.14 -9.02
CA ALA A 16 1.67 2.25 -9.51
C ALA A 16 1.53 3.33 -8.44
N PHE A 17 1.34 2.94 -7.20
CA PHE A 17 1.26 3.88 -6.09
C PHE A 17 2.56 4.67 -5.98
N ARG A 18 3.69 3.98 -6.00
CA ARG A 18 4.99 4.63 -5.88
C ARG A 18 5.22 5.61 -7.02
N ASN A 19 4.86 5.22 -8.25
CA ASN A 19 5.04 6.09 -9.41
C ASN A 19 4.11 7.29 -9.37
N GLY A 20 2.88 7.09 -8.91
CA GLY A 20 1.90 8.16 -8.89
C GLY A 20 2.05 9.12 -7.73
N GLU A 21 2.48 8.61 -6.58
CA GLU A 21 2.59 9.43 -5.37
C GLU A 21 3.86 9.08 -4.61
N PRO A 22 5.02 9.42 -5.16
CA PRO A 22 6.29 9.02 -4.54
C PRO A 22 6.49 9.56 -3.14
N GLN A 23 6.02 10.79 -2.89
CA GLN A 23 6.18 11.37 -1.56
C GLN A 23 5.34 10.64 -0.53
N ARG A 24 4.11 10.33 -0.88
CA ARG A 24 3.24 9.56 0.02
C ARG A 24 3.78 8.16 0.23
N TRP A 25 4.33 7.57 -0.81
CA TRP A 25 4.96 6.26 -0.69
C TRP A 25 6.05 6.28 0.38
N GLU A 26 6.92 7.29 0.36
CA GLU A 26 8.00 7.37 1.33
C GLU A 26 7.48 7.54 2.75
N VAL A 27 6.48 8.41 2.92
CA VAL A 27 5.90 8.63 4.24
C VAL A 27 5.28 7.34 4.78
N TRP A 28 4.51 6.66 3.94
CA TRP A 28 3.86 5.44 4.36
C TRP A 28 4.86 4.33 4.64
N GLN A 29 5.90 4.25 3.82
CA GLN A 29 6.93 3.23 4.03
C GLN A 29 7.63 3.44 5.37
N ARG A 30 7.94 4.68 5.68
CA ARG A 30 8.57 4.99 6.96
C ARG A 30 7.66 4.62 8.12
N GLU A 31 6.41 5.05 8.06
CA GLU A 31 5.48 4.73 9.15
C GLU A 31 5.26 3.23 9.28
N PHE A 32 5.18 2.53 8.16
CA PHE A 32 4.99 1.10 8.19
C PHE A 32 6.13 0.40 8.92
N SER A 33 7.34 0.93 8.79
CA SER A 33 8.50 0.34 9.46
C SER A 33 8.53 0.67 10.94
N GLU A 34 7.79 1.69 11.36
CA GLU A 34 7.82 2.15 12.76
C GLU A 34 6.65 1.63 13.57
N VAL A 35 5.56 1.21 12.94
CA VAL A 35 4.38 0.75 13.65
C VAL A 35 4.02 -0.66 13.19
N HIS A 36 3.23 -1.32 14.01
CA HIS A 36 2.74 -2.65 13.65
C HIS A 36 1.81 -2.55 12.44
N PRO A 37 1.83 -3.54 11.51
CA PRO A 37 0.95 -3.49 10.35
C PRO A 37 -0.52 -3.29 10.68
N ASN A 38 -1.00 -3.88 11.75
CA ASN A 38 -2.40 -3.70 12.14
C ASN A 38 -2.69 -2.27 12.53
N SER A 39 -1.75 -1.62 13.22
CA SER A 39 -1.91 -0.22 13.59
C SER A 39 -1.87 0.67 12.37
N PHE A 40 -0.99 0.37 11.42
CA PHE A 40 -0.93 1.11 10.17
C PHE A 40 -2.27 1.00 9.43
N THR A 41 -2.81 -0.21 9.34
CA THR A 41 -4.08 -0.42 8.66
C THR A 41 -5.20 0.38 9.32
N ALA A 42 -5.28 0.35 10.65
CA ALA A 42 -6.33 1.09 11.34
C ALA A 42 -6.21 2.59 11.08
N ARG A 43 -4.98 3.09 11.01
CA ARG A 43 -4.74 4.51 10.81
C ARG A 43 -5.11 4.96 9.40
N TYR A 44 -4.84 4.14 8.40
CA TYR A 44 -4.95 4.54 7.01
C TYR A 44 -6.06 3.83 6.26
N LEU A 45 -6.96 3.17 6.95
CA LEU A 45 -8.01 2.40 6.29
C LEU A 45 -8.85 3.28 5.36
N TYR A 46 -9.10 4.52 5.76
CA TYR A 46 -9.91 5.43 4.97
C TYR A 46 -9.21 5.82 3.65
N LEU A 47 -7.89 5.65 3.58
CA LEU A 47 -7.16 5.87 2.33
C LEU A 47 -6.91 4.57 1.59
N ILE A 48 -6.74 3.48 2.32
CA ILE A 48 -6.48 2.18 1.70
C ILE A 48 -7.64 1.78 0.79
N ASN A 49 -8.87 1.99 1.25
CA ASN A 49 -10.04 1.63 0.45
C ASN A 49 -10.08 2.38 -0.88
N PRO A 50 -9.96 3.73 -0.92
CA PRO A 50 -9.93 4.42 -2.20
C PRO A 50 -8.69 4.07 -3.03
N PHE A 51 -7.56 3.79 -2.39
CA PHE A 51 -6.35 3.43 -3.12
C PHE A 51 -6.49 2.11 -3.84
N ARG A 52 -7.28 1.19 -3.32
CA ARG A 52 -7.54 -0.07 -4.00
C ARG A 52 -8.23 0.16 -5.34
N ARG A 53 -8.98 1.25 -5.45
CA ARG A 53 -9.62 1.61 -6.71
C ARG A 53 -8.72 2.44 -7.59
N LYS A 54 -7.91 3.32 -6.99
CA LYS A 54 -7.03 4.20 -7.73
C LYS A 54 -5.82 3.45 -8.29
N TYR A 55 -5.29 2.53 -7.50
CA TYR A 55 -4.13 1.73 -7.90
C TYR A 55 -4.47 0.26 -7.76
N PRO A 56 -5.38 -0.25 -8.56
CA PRO A 56 -5.78 -1.65 -8.43
C PRO A 56 -4.64 -2.59 -8.77
N LEU A 57 -4.58 -3.68 -8.04
CA LEU A 57 -3.59 -4.71 -8.34
C LEU A 57 -4.03 -5.42 -9.62
N SER A 58 -3.59 -4.91 -10.73
CA SER A 58 -4.05 -5.39 -12.03
C SER A 58 -3.29 -6.62 -12.49
N GLN A 59 -2.19 -6.93 -11.84
CA GLN A 59 -1.33 -8.01 -12.28
C GLN A 59 -1.70 -9.29 -11.55
N PRO A 60 -2.32 -10.25 -12.23
CA PRO A 60 -2.59 -11.53 -11.60
C PRO A 60 -1.30 -12.24 -11.34
N LEU A 61 -1.24 -12.77 -10.27
CA LEU A 61 -0.05 -13.51 -10.00
C LEU A 61 -0.09 -14.85 -10.66
N LYS A 62 -0.41 -14.76 -11.56
CA LYS A 62 -0.43 -15.68 -12.11
C LYS A 62 -0.42 -15.91 -12.95
N LYS A 63 -0.45 -15.85 -13.26
CA LYS A 63 -0.53 -16.09 -13.89
C LYS A 63 -0.32 -16.32 -14.19
#